data_f34f35790e88f7b4e26a930d9fc55e26
#
_entry.id   f34f35790e88f7b4e26a930d9fc55e26
#
_cell.length_a   1.000
_cell.length_b   1.000
_cell.length_c   1.000
_cell.angle_alpha   90.00
_cell.angle_beta   90.00
_cell.angle_gamma   90.00
#
_symmetry.space_group_name_H-M   'P 1'
#
loop_
_entity.id
_entity.type
_entity.pdbx_description
1 polymer ?
#
loop_
_entity_poly.entity_id
_entity_poly.type
_entity_poly.pdbx_seq_one_letter_code
_entity_poly.pdbx_strand_id
1 'polypeptide(L)'
;MERWGVKINKKVEDIIKEIKFDDRGLVPTIAQDVKTKEVLMLAYMNRESIEKTIQEGVVYYYSRSREKLWKKGETSGNIQKLKGFYYDCDKDSILLIVEQVGVACHTGNYSCFFNKVLETKYKNINIIEELYSLLEDRKNNPKEGSYTNYLFREGIDKILKKIGEEASEVIIGAKNNKKELIYEISDLIYHTLVLMVNENISIKDIEEELISRRS
;
A
#
# COMPACT_ATOMS: atom_id res chain seq x y z
N MET A 1 5.29 27.09 0.10
CA MET A 1 6.61 26.56 -0.31
C MET A 1 6.39 25.11 -0.72
N GLU A 2 6.22 24.87 -2.00
CA GLU A 2 6.10 23.51 -2.54
C GLU A 2 7.50 22.94 -2.73
N ARG A 3 7.98 22.18 -1.79
CA ARG A 3 9.10 21.25 -2.00
C ARG A 3 8.52 19.84 -1.99
N TRP A 4 8.78 19.07 -3.02
CA TRP A 4 8.45 17.64 -3.17
C TRP A 4 6.97 17.29 -3.39
N GLY A 5 6.10 18.22 -3.80
CA GLY A 5 4.67 17.94 -3.99
C GLY A 5 3.88 17.65 -2.69
N VAL A 6 4.48 17.90 -1.53
CA VAL A 6 3.82 17.76 -0.23
C VAL A 6 3.27 19.12 0.18
N LYS A 7 1.95 19.26 0.28
CA LYS A 7 1.34 20.45 0.91
C LYS A 7 1.61 20.38 2.41
N ILE A 8 2.56 21.19 2.90
CA ILE A 8 2.78 21.37 4.32
C ILE A 8 1.80 22.46 4.80
N ASN A 9 0.75 22.05 5.53
CA ASN A 9 -0.28 22.97 6.00
C ASN A 9 0.15 23.82 7.21
N LYS A 10 1.27 23.47 7.86
CA LYS A 10 1.83 24.18 9.01
C LYS A 10 3.33 24.39 8.85
N LYS A 11 3.89 25.41 9.51
CA LYS A 11 5.35 25.55 9.62
C LYS A 11 5.91 24.40 10.44
N VAL A 12 7.12 23.95 10.11
CA VAL A 12 7.80 22.84 10.80
C VAL A 12 7.90 23.08 12.31
N GLU A 13 8.23 24.32 12.70
CA GLU A 13 8.29 24.74 14.09
C GLU A 13 6.97 24.58 14.85
N ASP A 14 5.82 24.83 14.20
CA ASP A 14 4.52 24.70 14.81
C ASP A 14 4.14 23.22 15.00
N ILE A 15 4.50 22.36 14.04
CA ILE A 15 4.34 20.90 14.18
C ILE A 15 5.14 20.39 15.39
N ILE A 16 6.39 20.80 15.49
CA ILE A 16 7.27 20.35 16.58
C ILE A 16 6.80 20.80 17.95
N LYS A 17 6.20 21.99 18.06
CA LYS A 17 5.62 22.50 19.33
C LYS A 17 4.44 21.66 19.82
N GLU A 18 3.74 21.00 18.92
CA GLU A 18 2.59 20.16 19.27
C GLU A 18 3.00 18.76 19.76
N ILE A 19 4.20 18.28 19.41
CA ILE A 19 4.66 16.93 19.74
C ILE A 19 5.16 16.88 21.19
N LYS A 20 4.70 15.88 21.92
CA LYS A 20 5.18 15.56 23.27
C LYS A 20 6.35 14.58 23.17
N PHE A 21 7.51 15.06 23.57
CA PHE A 21 8.71 14.23 23.67
C PHE A 21 8.83 13.61 25.04
N ASP A 22 9.48 12.45 25.14
CA ASP A 22 9.84 11.83 26.42
C ASP A 22 10.93 12.66 27.16
N ASP A 23 11.27 12.25 28.38
CA ASP A 23 12.30 12.92 29.23
C ASP A 23 13.68 13.00 28.56
N ARG A 24 13.94 12.24 27.52
CA ARG A 24 15.18 12.26 26.72
C ARG A 24 15.04 13.09 25.44
N GLY A 25 13.91 13.75 25.26
CA GLY A 25 13.61 14.52 24.04
C GLY A 25 13.32 13.67 22.82
N LEU A 26 12.82 12.45 23.00
CA LEU A 26 12.52 11.50 21.94
C LEU A 26 11.02 11.22 21.82
N VAL A 27 10.57 10.90 20.62
CA VAL A 27 9.22 10.45 20.33
C VAL A 27 9.27 9.16 19.51
N PRO A 28 8.50 8.11 19.87
CA PRO A 28 8.39 6.89 19.09
C PRO A 28 7.77 7.20 17.73
N THR A 29 8.32 6.57 16.69
CA THR A 29 7.95 6.85 15.32
C THR A 29 7.80 5.56 14.54
N ILE A 30 6.60 5.32 14.02
CA ILE A 30 6.26 4.19 13.16
C ILE A 30 6.43 4.61 11.70
N ALA A 31 7.06 3.77 10.89
CA ALA A 31 7.10 3.93 9.44
C ALA A 31 6.19 2.89 8.77
N GLN A 32 5.27 3.35 7.93
CA GLN A 32 4.36 2.53 7.13
C GLN A 32 4.59 2.79 5.65
N ASP A 33 4.65 1.72 4.85
CA ASP A 33 4.79 1.86 3.40
C ASP A 33 3.52 2.42 2.75
N VAL A 34 3.71 3.37 1.83
CA VAL A 34 2.60 4.04 1.15
C VAL A 34 1.84 3.12 0.22
N LYS A 35 2.51 2.12 -0.37
CA LYS A 35 1.92 1.19 -1.34
C LYS A 35 1.32 -0.04 -0.65
N THR A 36 2.15 -0.76 0.10
CA THR A 36 1.73 -2.04 0.73
C THR A 36 0.93 -1.84 2.00
N LYS A 37 0.94 -0.63 2.59
CA LYS A 37 0.37 -0.34 3.92
C LYS A 37 1.00 -1.15 5.06
N GLU A 38 2.07 -1.87 4.78
CA GLU A 38 2.79 -2.66 5.77
C GLU A 38 3.54 -1.74 6.74
N VAL A 39 3.49 -2.06 8.03
CA VAL A 39 4.31 -1.39 9.04
C VAL A 39 5.74 -1.89 8.90
N LEU A 40 6.64 -0.98 8.53
CA LEU A 40 8.03 -1.32 8.18
C LEU A 40 8.94 -1.42 9.40
N MET A 41 8.84 -0.47 10.31
CA MET A 41 9.69 -0.39 11.48
C MET A 41 9.15 0.60 12.52
N LEU A 42 9.66 0.50 13.75
CA LEU A 42 9.56 1.50 14.78
C LEU A 42 10.98 2.01 15.10
N ALA A 43 11.13 3.32 15.17
CA ALA A 43 12.35 3.99 15.59
C ALA A 43 12.00 5.21 16.47
N TYR A 44 12.97 6.06 16.76
CA TYR A 44 12.76 7.27 17.54
C TYR A 44 13.22 8.49 16.76
N MET A 45 12.51 9.59 16.97
CA MET A 45 12.89 10.89 16.45
C MET A 45 13.08 11.88 17.60
N ASN A 46 14.00 12.81 17.42
CA ASN A 46 14.13 14.03 18.23
C ASN A 46 13.74 15.24 17.35
N ARG A 47 13.74 16.43 17.92
CA ARG A 47 13.44 17.68 17.22
C ARG A 47 14.21 17.80 15.87
N GLU A 48 15.53 17.60 15.92
CA GLU A 48 16.40 17.75 14.76
C GLU A 48 16.08 16.75 13.65
N SER A 49 15.78 15.48 13.99
CA SER A 49 15.43 14.46 13.02
C SER A 49 14.08 14.76 12.33
N ILE A 50 13.12 15.34 13.05
CA ILE A 50 11.83 15.79 12.48
C ILE A 50 12.07 16.94 11.50
N GLU A 51 12.84 17.96 11.91
CA GLU A 51 13.17 19.11 11.06
C GLU A 51 13.81 18.65 9.75
N LYS A 52 14.85 17.83 9.82
CA LYS A 52 15.55 17.31 8.64
C LYS A 52 14.65 16.44 7.76
N THR A 53 13.84 15.58 8.36
CA THR A 53 12.90 14.73 7.63
C THR A 53 11.92 15.56 6.79
N ILE A 54 11.34 16.61 7.38
CA ILE A 54 10.37 17.46 6.68
C ILE A 54 11.06 18.34 5.63
N GLN A 55 12.26 18.84 5.94
CA GLN A 55 13.01 19.71 5.02
C GLN A 55 13.56 18.99 3.80
N GLU A 56 14.06 17.77 3.98
CA GLU A 56 14.72 17.00 2.93
C GLU A 56 13.81 16.01 2.20
N GLY A 57 12.63 15.71 2.78
CA GLY A 57 11.71 14.72 2.21
C GLY A 57 12.20 13.27 2.30
N VAL A 58 13.27 13.01 3.06
CA VAL A 58 13.80 11.69 3.39
C VAL A 58 13.89 11.53 4.89
N VAL A 59 13.67 10.30 5.38
CA VAL A 59 13.50 10.08 6.82
C VAL A 59 14.84 10.03 7.56
N TYR A 60 14.92 10.82 8.61
CA TYR A 60 15.97 10.81 9.62
C TYR A 60 15.40 10.33 10.95
N TYR A 61 16.16 9.51 11.65
CA TYR A 61 15.84 9.01 12.98
C TYR A 61 16.94 9.38 13.98
N TYR A 62 16.65 9.19 15.26
CA TYR A 62 17.63 9.30 16.34
C TYR A 62 17.94 7.90 16.90
N SER A 63 19.22 7.55 16.91
CA SER A 63 19.69 6.28 17.49
C SER A 63 19.90 6.43 18.99
N ARG A 64 19.10 5.74 19.80
CA ARG A 64 19.20 5.74 21.27
C ARG A 64 20.52 5.17 21.78
N SER A 65 21.08 4.17 21.11
CA SER A 65 22.31 3.51 21.52
C SER A 65 23.58 4.24 21.09
N ARG A 66 23.51 4.98 19.96
CA ARG A 66 24.64 5.74 19.43
C ARG A 66 24.55 7.22 19.75
N GLU A 67 23.45 7.64 20.36
CA GLU A 67 23.13 9.02 20.73
C GLU A 67 23.35 10.03 19.61
N LYS A 68 22.97 9.63 18.38
CA LYS A 68 23.15 10.46 17.19
C LYS A 68 22.04 10.30 16.18
N LEU A 69 21.89 11.33 15.39
CA LEU A 69 21.05 11.35 14.21
C LEU A 69 21.57 10.38 13.15
N TRP A 70 20.67 9.75 12.40
CA TRP A 70 21.03 8.96 11.23
C TRP A 70 19.95 9.02 10.15
N LYS A 71 20.38 9.14 8.91
CA LYS A 71 19.53 9.08 7.74
C LYS A 71 19.21 7.62 7.41
N LYS A 72 17.94 7.30 7.23
CA LYS A 72 17.55 5.95 6.83
C LYS A 72 18.14 5.63 5.45
N GLY A 73 18.92 4.55 5.40
CA GLY A 73 19.58 4.11 4.17
C GLY A 73 20.89 4.85 3.83
N GLU A 74 21.47 5.62 4.75
CA GLU A 74 22.71 6.36 4.52
C GLU A 74 23.85 5.47 4.00
N THR A 75 23.96 4.24 4.54
CA THR A 75 25.01 3.29 4.16
C THR A 75 24.51 2.26 3.14
N SER A 76 23.25 1.82 3.26
CA SER A 76 22.71 0.71 2.46
C SER A 76 22.04 1.14 1.17
N GLY A 77 21.73 2.42 1.00
CA GLY A 77 20.87 2.91 -0.08
C GLY A 77 19.37 2.66 0.11
N ASN A 78 18.98 1.90 1.15
CA ASN A 78 17.57 1.57 1.45
C ASN A 78 16.88 2.75 2.13
N ILE A 79 16.60 3.81 1.39
CA ILE A 79 16.06 5.07 1.89
C ILE A 79 14.54 5.00 2.08
N GLN A 80 14.02 5.90 2.92
CA GLN A 80 12.59 6.15 3.08
C GLN A 80 12.29 7.57 2.62
N LYS A 81 11.49 7.72 1.55
CA LYS A 81 11.02 9.02 1.09
C LYS A 81 9.71 9.36 1.79
N LEU A 82 9.64 10.52 2.43
CA LEU A 82 8.46 10.96 3.14
C LEU A 82 7.29 11.22 2.17
N LYS A 83 6.12 10.66 2.45
CA LYS A 83 4.86 10.90 1.74
C LYS A 83 3.78 11.48 2.66
N GLY A 84 3.85 11.20 3.96
CA GLY A 84 2.95 11.75 4.96
C GLY A 84 3.58 11.77 6.34
N PHE A 85 3.20 12.75 7.16
CA PHE A 85 3.63 12.91 8.54
C PHE A 85 2.41 13.16 9.40
N TYR A 86 2.18 12.30 10.38
CA TYR A 86 1.05 12.37 11.30
C TYR A 86 1.55 12.19 12.72
N TYR A 87 0.87 12.77 13.68
CA TYR A 87 0.99 12.46 15.10
C TYR A 87 -0.38 12.02 15.63
N ASP A 88 -0.38 11.25 16.70
CA ASP A 88 -1.60 10.71 17.29
C ASP A 88 -2.40 11.74 18.11
N CYS A 89 -3.49 11.31 18.73
CA CYS A 89 -4.46 12.19 19.39
C CYS A 89 -3.89 12.88 20.64
N ASP A 90 -2.97 12.25 21.35
CA ASP A 90 -2.31 12.79 22.54
C ASP A 90 -0.88 13.30 22.26
N LYS A 91 -0.45 13.21 20.99
CA LYS A 91 0.75 13.86 20.42
C LYS A 91 2.07 13.28 20.93
N ASP A 92 2.07 12.04 21.40
CA ASP A 92 3.23 11.35 21.95
C ASP A 92 3.79 10.25 21.04
N SER A 93 3.21 10.06 19.85
CA SER A 93 3.72 9.17 18.80
C SER A 93 3.55 9.72 17.39
N ILE A 94 4.43 9.30 16.48
CA ILE A 94 4.46 9.73 15.08
C ILE A 94 4.22 8.54 14.17
N LEU A 95 3.39 8.76 13.13
CA LEU A 95 3.25 7.86 11.99
C LEU A 95 3.80 8.56 10.73
N LEU A 96 4.82 7.96 10.14
CA LEU A 96 5.35 8.34 8.84
C LEU A 96 4.81 7.42 7.75
N ILE A 97 4.14 7.98 6.75
CA ILE A 97 3.87 7.28 5.51
C ILE A 97 5.06 7.48 4.59
N VAL A 98 5.68 6.41 4.13
CA VAL A 98 6.92 6.47 3.37
C VAL A 98 6.86 5.63 2.09
N GLU A 99 7.57 6.07 1.07
CA GLU A 99 7.93 5.21 -0.05
C GLU A 99 9.27 4.54 0.30
N GLN A 100 9.21 3.23 0.59
CA GLN A 100 10.40 2.45 0.91
C GLN A 100 11.17 2.11 -0.38
N VAL A 101 12.43 2.47 -0.47
CA VAL A 101 13.36 2.01 -1.49
C VAL A 101 14.15 0.84 -0.91
N GLY A 102 14.14 -0.31 -1.59
CA GLY A 102 14.76 -1.53 -1.07
C GLY A 102 14.03 -2.08 0.17
N VAL A 103 14.79 -2.53 1.16
CA VAL A 103 14.26 -3.17 2.39
C VAL A 103 14.44 -2.28 3.62
N ALA A 104 13.47 -2.33 4.54
CA ALA A 104 13.56 -1.51 5.76
C ALA A 104 14.49 -2.12 6.82
N CYS A 105 14.50 -3.45 6.94
CA CYS A 105 15.28 -4.13 7.97
C CYS A 105 16.75 -4.30 7.56
N HIS A 106 17.66 -4.16 8.53
CA HIS A 106 19.09 -4.39 8.34
C HIS A 106 19.44 -5.87 8.11
N THR A 107 18.51 -6.79 8.41
CA THR A 107 18.66 -8.23 8.14
C THR A 107 18.27 -8.64 6.72
N GLY A 108 17.87 -7.68 5.87
CA GLY A 108 17.43 -7.94 4.50
C GLY A 108 15.94 -8.23 4.33
N ASN A 109 15.14 -8.18 5.40
CA ASN A 109 13.69 -8.30 5.32
C ASN A 109 13.03 -6.95 4.97
N TYR A 110 11.90 -6.99 4.25
CA TYR A 110 11.16 -5.78 3.87
C TYR A 110 10.69 -4.99 5.09
N SER A 111 10.15 -5.65 6.09
CA SER A 111 9.74 -5.10 7.38
C SER A 111 10.61 -5.64 8.52
N CYS A 112 10.74 -4.87 9.62
CA CYS A 112 11.36 -5.32 10.86
C CYS A 112 10.45 -6.28 11.65
N PHE A 113 9.15 -6.33 11.34
CA PHE A 113 8.14 -7.13 12.04
C PHE A 113 7.92 -8.52 11.39
N PHE A 114 9.00 -9.20 11.02
CA PHE A 114 8.95 -10.51 10.38
C PHE A 114 8.87 -11.70 11.35
N ASN A 115 9.12 -11.49 12.65
CA ASN A 115 9.01 -12.56 13.66
C ASN A 115 7.55 -12.72 14.08
N LYS A 116 6.87 -13.74 13.54
CA LYS A 116 5.48 -14.02 13.84
C LYS A 116 5.35 -14.76 15.18
N VAL A 117 4.62 -14.18 16.13
CA VAL A 117 4.25 -14.83 17.40
C VAL A 117 2.89 -15.53 17.28
N LEU A 118 1.94 -14.86 16.64
CA LEU A 118 0.60 -15.36 16.38
C LEU A 118 0.09 -14.77 15.08
N GLU A 119 -0.38 -15.60 14.18
CA GLU A 119 -1.09 -15.17 12.98
C GLU A 119 -2.46 -15.85 12.97
N THR A 120 -3.51 -15.06 13.09
CA THR A 120 -4.86 -15.56 12.82
C THR A 120 -5.02 -15.64 11.31
N LYS A 121 -5.96 -16.49 10.82
CA LYS A 121 -6.25 -16.62 9.37
C LYS A 121 -6.79 -15.31 8.72
N TYR A 122 -6.80 -14.23 9.49
CA TYR A 122 -7.19 -12.90 9.00
C TYR A 122 -5.99 -12.29 8.27
N LYS A 123 -5.82 -12.67 7.02
CA LYS A 123 -5.01 -11.87 6.10
C LYS A 123 -5.80 -10.60 5.78
N ASN A 124 -5.15 -9.47 5.92
CA ASN A 124 -5.64 -8.22 5.30
C ASN A 124 -5.31 -8.32 3.80
N ILE A 125 -6.04 -9.20 3.13
CA ILE A 125 -5.83 -9.53 1.72
C ILE A 125 -6.59 -8.47 0.93
N ASN A 126 -5.89 -7.68 0.13
CA ASN A 126 -6.55 -7.07 -1.00
C ASN A 126 -6.77 -8.18 -2.05
N ILE A 127 -7.86 -8.90 -1.90
CA ILE A 127 -8.18 -10.07 -2.75
C ILE A 127 -8.20 -9.71 -4.23
N ILE A 128 -8.53 -8.48 -4.59
CA ILE A 128 -8.56 -8.00 -5.96
C ILE A 128 -7.13 -7.92 -6.53
N GLU A 129 -6.18 -7.36 -5.78
CA GLU A 129 -4.76 -7.32 -6.20
C GLU A 129 -4.13 -8.71 -6.27
N GLU A 130 -4.42 -9.58 -5.28
CA GLU A 130 -3.92 -10.98 -5.32
C GLU A 130 -4.48 -11.73 -6.53
N LEU A 131 -5.77 -11.58 -6.80
CA LEU A 131 -6.42 -12.22 -7.94
C LEU A 131 -5.86 -11.68 -9.25
N TYR A 132 -5.70 -10.37 -9.37
CA TYR A 132 -5.10 -9.76 -10.56
C TYR A 132 -3.69 -10.29 -10.82
N SER A 133 -2.83 -10.34 -9.79
CA SER A 133 -1.47 -10.89 -9.89
C SER A 133 -1.46 -12.38 -10.28
N LEU A 134 -2.44 -13.16 -9.75
CA LEU A 134 -2.60 -14.56 -10.14
C LEU A 134 -2.99 -14.70 -11.63
N LEU A 135 -3.86 -13.81 -12.11
CA LEU A 135 -4.28 -13.82 -13.52
C LEU A 135 -3.12 -13.45 -14.45
N GLU A 136 -2.27 -12.47 -14.07
CA GLU A 136 -1.04 -12.14 -14.79
C GLU A 136 -0.09 -13.35 -14.84
N ASP A 137 0.11 -14.03 -13.70
CA ASP A 137 0.91 -15.25 -13.66
C ASP A 137 0.34 -16.35 -14.58
N ARG A 138 -0.99 -16.54 -14.60
CA ARG A 138 -1.64 -17.51 -15.48
C ARG A 138 -1.50 -17.17 -16.97
N LYS A 139 -1.48 -15.89 -17.32
CA LYS A 139 -1.23 -15.45 -18.71
C LYS A 139 0.22 -15.74 -19.14
N ASN A 140 1.19 -15.46 -18.26
CA ASN A 140 2.62 -15.60 -18.53
C ASN A 140 3.12 -17.03 -18.38
N ASN A 141 2.56 -17.80 -17.43
CA ASN A 141 2.91 -19.18 -17.09
C ASN A 141 1.65 -20.06 -17.17
N PRO A 142 1.24 -20.48 -18.38
CA PRO A 142 0.02 -21.25 -18.59
C PRO A 142 0.06 -22.57 -17.83
N LYS A 143 -1.06 -22.92 -17.18
CA LYS A 143 -1.23 -24.17 -16.45
C LYS A 143 -2.31 -25.01 -17.11
N GLU A 144 -1.98 -26.28 -17.42
CA GLU A 144 -2.92 -27.21 -18.00
C GLU A 144 -4.18 -27.39 -17.15
N GLY A 145 -5.35 -27.46 -17.79
CA GLY A 145 -6.64 -27.56 -17.12
C GLY A 145 -7.17 -26.27 -16.46
N SER A 146 -6.43 -25.16 -16.55
CA SER A 146 -6.87 -23.87 -15.99
C SER A 146 -7.96 -23.23 -16.86
N TYR A 147 -9.11 -22.88 -16.23
CA TYR A 147 -10.17 -22.12 -16.86
C TYR A 147 -9.70 -20.73 -17.32
N THR A 148 -8.86 -20.06 -16.52
CA THR A 148 -8.26 -18.78 -16.89
C THR A 148 -7.44 -18.88 -18.18
N ASN A 149 -6.61 -19.92 -18.29
CA ASN A 149 -5.82 -20.14 -19.49
C ASN A 149 -6.69 -20.50 -20.70
N TYR A 150 -7.82 -21.20 -20.49
CA TYR A 150 -8.80 -21.40 -21.53
C TYR A 150 -9.33 -20.05 -22.05
N LEU A 151 -9.71 -19.12 -21.17
CA LEU A 151 -10.20 -17.80 -21.56
C LEU A 151 -9.15 -17.01 -22.37
N PHE A 152 -7.90 -16.98 -21.93
CA PHE A 152 -6.82 -16.30 -22.66
C PHE A 152 -6.55 -16.94 -24.03
N ARG A 153 -6.63 -18.25 -24.14
CA ARG A 153 -6.46 -18.95 -25.42
C ARG A 153 -7.59 -18.69 -26.41
N GLU A 154 -8.84 -18.67 -25.94
CA GLU A 154 -10.01 -18.38 -26.79
C GLU A 154 -10.08 -16.90 -27.21
N GLY A 155 -9.38 -16.02 -26.48
CA GLY A 155 -9.19 -14.62 -26.81
C GLY A 155 -10.31 -13.70 -26.37
N ILE A 156 -10.20 -12.44 -26.82
CA ILE A 156 -11.02 -11.33 -26.34
C ILE A 156 -12.53 -11.54 -26.53
N ASP A 157 -12.96 -12.10 -27.65
CA ASP A 157 -14.38 -12.31 -27.92
C ASP A 157 -15.04 -13.23 -26.88
N LYS A 158 -14.30 -14.27 -26.43
CA LYS A 158 -14.78 -15.18 -25.38
C LYS A 158 -14.86 -14.48 -24.03
N ILE A 159 -13.86 -13.65 -23.71
CA ILE A 159 -13.82 -12.88 -22.47
C ILE A 159 -14.99 -11.89 -22.43
N LEU A 160 -15.19 -11.13 -23.50
CA LEU A 160 -16.31 -10.16 -23.62
C LEU A 160 -17.67 -10.83 -23.55
N LYS A 161 -17.82 -12.02 -24.18
CA LYS A 161 -19.04 -12.81 -24.06
C LYS A 161 -19.34 -13.15 -22.60
N LYS A 162 -18.33 -13.59 -21.83
CA LYS A 162 -18.49 -13.91 -20.41
C LYS A 162 -18.89 -12.69 -19.59
N ILE A 163 -18.26 -11.53 -19.81
CA ILE A 163 -18.65 -10.29 -19.12
C ILE A 163 -20.12 -9.94 -19.39
N GLY A 164 -20.60 -10.10 -20.62
CA GLY A 164 -22.00 -9.86 -20.96
C GLY A 164 -22.98 -10.84 -20.28
N GLU A 165 -22.60 -12.12 -20.18
CA GLU A 165 -23.35 -13.15 -19.45
C GLU A 165 -23.45 -12.77 -17.97
N GLU A 166 -22.31 -12.56 -17.29
CA GLU A 166 -22.25 -12.24 -15.85
C GLU A 166 -22.95 -10.92 -15.51
N ALA A 167 -22.83 -9.90 -16.38
CA ALA A 167 -23.57 -8.64 -16.19
C ALA A 167 -25.10 -8.86 -16.20
N SER A 168 -25.58 -9.75 -17.06
CA SER A 168 -27.01 -10.11 -17.11
C SER A 168 -27.44 -10.89 -15.86
N GLU A 169 -26.57 -11.79 -15.38
CA GLU A 169 -26.82 -12.59 -14.17
C GLU A 169 -26.81 -11.74 -12.89
N VAL A 170 -25.97 -10.69 -12.81
CA VAL A 170 -26.04 -9.68 -11.74
C VAL A 170 -27.41 -8.99 -11.71
N ILE A 171 -27.99 -8.64 -12.86
CA ILE A 171 -29.32 -8.00 -12.93
C ILE A 171 -30.40 -8.95 -12.42
N ILE A 172 -30.33 -10.23 -12.75
CA ILE A 172 -31.25 -11.26 -12.31
C ILE A 172 -31.07 -11.53 -10.82
N GLY A 173 -29.85 -11.77 -10.36
CA GLY A 173 -29.49 -12.03 -8.96
C GLY A 173 -29.93 -10.90 -8.03
N ALA A 174 -29.88 -9.64 -8.49
CA ALA A 174 -30.38 -8.49 -7.75
C ALA A 174 -31.89 -8.54 -7.45
N LYS A 175 -32.66 -9.30 -8.20
CA LYS A 175 -34.11 -9.51 -7.99
C LYS A 175 -34.39 -10.75 -7.15
N ASN A 176 -33.45 -11.69 -7.04
CA ASN A 176 -33.64 -12.94 -6.34
C ASN A 176 -33.26 -12.83 -4.86
N ASN A 177 -31.99 -12.88 -4.53
CA ASN A 177 -31.52 -12.81 -3.15
C ASN A 177 -30.08 -12.34 -3.06
N LYS A 178 -29.68 -11.87 -1.85
CA LYS A 178 -28.35 -11.33 -1.56
C LYS A 178 -27.20 -12.31 -1.84
N LYS A 179 -27.41 -13.60 -1.61
CA LYS A 179 -26.35 -14.62 -1.78
C LYS A 179 -26.03 -14.81 -3.28
N GLU A 180 -27.05 -14.94 -4.08
CA GLU A 180 -26.93 -15.03 -5.54
C GLU A 180 -26.31 -13.76 -6.12
N LEU A 181 -26.80 -12.60 -5.70
CA LEU A 181 -26.23 -11.32 -6.14
C LEU A 181 -24.72 -11.21 -5.82
N ILE A 182 -24.30 -11.64 -4.63
CA ILE A 182 -22.86 -11.65 -4.28
C ILE A 182 -22.08 -12.57 -5.20
N TYR A 183 -22.62 -13.74 -5.53
CA TYR A 183 -21.99 -14.71 -6.42
C TYR A 183 -21.79 -14.10 -7.81
N GLU A 184 -22.84 -13.57 -8.43
CA GLU A 184 -22.79 -13.01 -9.78
C GLU A 184 -21.90 -11.75 -9.88
N ILE A 185 -21.93 -10.89 -8.85
CA ILE A 185 -20.99 -9.75 -8.79
C ILE A 185 -19.54 -10.25 -8.73
N SER A 186 -19.28 -11.32 -8.01
CA SER A 186 -17.90 -11.87 -7.91
C SER A 186 -17.44 -12.43 -9.26
N ASP A 187 -18.31 -13.09 -10.01
CA ASP A 187 -18.00 -13.61 -11.35
C ASP A 187 -17.79 -12.48 -12.36
N LEU A 188 -18.61 -11.43 -12.30
CA LEU A 188 -18.41 -10.24 -13.14
C LEU A 188 -17.06 -9.56 -12.85
N ILE A 189 -16.70 -9.40 -11.56
CA ILE A 189 -15.39 -8.86 -11.16
C ILE A 189 -14.27 -9.74 -11.72
N TYR A 190 -14.35 -11.06 -11.54
CA TYR A 190 -13.36 -11.99 -12.04
C TYR A 190 -13.14 -11.86 -13.56
N HIS A 191 -14.20 -11.90 -14.36
CA HIS A 191 -14.09 -11.79 -15.83
C HIS A 191 -13.62 -10.39 -16.26
N THR A 192 -13.96 -9.34 -15.52
CA THR A 192 -13.44 -7.99 -15.75
C THR A 192 -11.92 -7.93 -15.50
N LEU A 193 -11.42 -8.56 -14.43
CA LEU A 193 -9.98 -8.65 -14.18
C LEU A 193 -9.26 -9.46 -15.27
N VAL A 194 -9.87 -10.54 -15.77
CA VAL A 194 -9.32 -11.30 -16.92
C VAL A 194 -9.20 -10.40 -18.17
N LEU A 195 -10.21 -9.59 -18.45
CA LEU A 195 -10.16 -8.61 -19.55
C LEU A 195 -9.03 -7.59 -19.34
N MET A 196 -8.92 -7.04 -18.12
CA MET A 196 -7.87 -6.08 -17.78
C MET A 196 -6.47 -6.66 -18.03
N VAL A 197 -6.22 -7.88 -17.57
CA VAL A 197 -4.94 -8.57 -17.82
C VAL A 197 -4.74 -8.83 -19.32
N ASN A 198 -5.79 -9.20 -20.06
CA ASN A 198 -5.69 -9.42 -21.50
C ASN A 198 -5.25 -8.16 -22.24
N GLU A 199 -5.82 -7.01 -21.89
CA GLU A 199 -5.58 -5.71 -22.50
C GLU A 199 -4.42 -4.92 -21.85
N ASN A 200 -3.71 -5.51 -20.89
CA ASN A 200 -2.62 -4.89 -20.13
C ASN A 200 -3.05 -3.61 -19.38
N ILE A 201 -4.28 -3.57 -18.88
CA ILE A 201 -4.82 -2.51 -18.04
C ILE A 201 -4.57 -2.87 -16.57
N SER A 202 -3.81 -2.06 -15.86
CA SER A 202 -3.52 -2.28 -14.45
C SER A 202 -4.68 -1.86 -13.53
N ILE A 203 -4.70 -2.39 -12.29
CA ILE A 203 -5.62 -1.89 -11.26
C ILE A 203 -5.42 -0.39 -11.03
N LYS A 204 -4.17 0.06 -11.08
CA LYS A 204 -3.82 1.47 -10.90
C LYS A 204 -4.46 2.38 -11.98
N ASP A 205 -4.53 1.94 -13.23
CA ASP A 205 -5.18 2.71 -14.29
C ASP A 205 -6.67 2.95 -13.97
N ILE A 206 -7.34 1.91 -13.44
CA ILE A 206 -8.74 2.04 -13.00
C ILE A 206 -8.87 2.94 -11.78
N GLU A 207 -7.97 2.81 -10.81
CA GLU A 207 -7.95 3.67 -9.62
C GLU A 207 -7.75 5.15 -10.00
N GLU A 208 -6.80 5.45 -10.88
CA GLU A 208 -6.52 6.81 -11.35
C GLU A 208 -7.73 7.41 -12.07
N GLU A 209 -8.40 6.63 -12.93
CA GLU A 209 -9.62 7.07 -13.62
C GLU A 209 -10.77 7.32 -12.62
N LEU A 210 -10.98 6.42 -11.66
CA LEU A 210 -12.01 6.60 -10.62
C LEU A 210 -11.71 7.81 -9.72
N ILE A 211 -10.44 8.04 -9.38
CA ILE A 211 -10.01 9.20 -8.60
C ILE A 211 -10.27 10.48 -9.38
N SER A 212 -10.01 10.50 -10.70
CA SER A 212 -10.22 11.67 -11.54
C SER A 212 -11.69 12.11 -11.61
N ARG A 213 -12.62 11.15 -11.46
CA ARG A 213 -14.07 11.39 -11.42
C ARG A 213 -14.59 11.81 -10.05
N ARG A 214 -13.73 11.83 -9.06
CA ARG A 214 -14.07 12.18 -7.67
C ARG A 214 -13.98 13.69 -7.51
N SER A 215 -14.97 14.40 -8.00
CA SER A 215 -15.13 15.85 -7.85
C SER A 215 -15.87 16.20 -6.57
#